data_017b51543242845ffde40c4ee5668f31
#
_entry.id   017b51543242845ffde40c4ee5668f31
#
_cell.length_a   1.000
_cell.length_b   1.000
_cell.length_c   1.000
_cell.angle_alpha   90.00
_cell.angle_beta   90.00
_cell.angle_gamma   90.00
#
_symmetry.space_group_name_H-M   'P 1'
#
loop_
_entity.id
_entity.type
_entity.pdbx_description
1 polymer ?
#
loop_
_entity_poly.entity_id
_entity_poly.type
_entity_poly.pdbx_seq_one_letter_code
_entity_poly.pdbx_strand_id
1 'polypeptide(L)'
;MNKQENFNFLYCIDENYNFQCYISICSLLKYSSNEITVHIIHQNPDSFNKYLEKLNIRNVEINLYHFEEKDTNFVSLRDHISEATYYRLYIQKYLNNSIKNIIYIDADIFANNPFTDILQSTLFQLNRSGNIIGAFDIVNYNKFTYKKPYFNAGLLLIDYQRWISEDLTEKLHTKLNNETELKYWDQDLLNNHFGENFLNINEFLNFHISLEDKVIKLSKNHIKNNAFFVHYVGKTKPWDLNGMFLRNSFIYHQLIKEFN
;
A
#
# COMPACT_ATOMS: atom_id res chain seq x y z
N MET A 1 28.97 10.07 8.96
CA MET A 1 27.50 10.08 9.17
C MET A 1 26.89 9.38 7.96
N ASN A 2 26.35 8.18 8.13
CA ASN A 2 25.61 7.53 7.04
C ASN A 2 24.43 8.43 6.66
N LYS A 3 24.33 8.80 5.39
CA LYS A 3 23.20 9.55 4.88
C LYS A 3 21.95 8.70 5.14
N GLN A 4 21.06 9.18 5.97
CA GLN A 4 19.81 8.50 6.28
C GLN A 4 19.04 8.30 4.96
N GLU A 5 18.72 7.05 4.59
CA GLU A 5 18.03 6.78 3.33
C GLU A 5 16.63 7.38 3.40
N ASN A 6 16.26 8.16 2.39
CA ASN A 6 14.91 8.70 2.23
C ASN A 6 13.96 7.57 1.81
N PHE A 7 12.79 7.45 2.44
CA PHE A 7 11.77 6.50 2.05
C PHE A 7 10.86 7.08 0.96
N ASN A 8 10.71 6.35 -0.13
CA ASN A 8 9.78 6.71 -1.21
C ASN A 8 8.50 5.90 -1.06
N PHE A 9 7.44 6.52 -0.53
CA PHE A 9 6.12 5.92 -0.44
C PHE A 9 5.31 6.22 -1.68
N LEU A 10 4.56 5.23 -2.16
CA LEU A 10 3.69 5.35 -3.34
C LEU A 10 2.26 5.01 -2.98
N TYR A 11 1.34 5.91 -3.34
CA TYR A 11 -0.10 5.70 -3.33
C TYR A 11 -0.65 5.72 -4.75
N CYS A 12 -1.66 4.88 -5.01
CA CYS A 12 -2.47 4.90 -6.21
C CYS A 12 -3.92 5.06 -5.80
N ILE A 13 -4.54 6.21 -6.09
CA ILE A 13 -5.86 6.56 -5.57
C ILE A 13 -6.73 7.29 -6.59
N ASP A 14 -8.01 7.30 -6.30
CA ASP A 14 -9.00 8.22 -6.86
C ASP A 14 -9.48 9.23 -5.80
N GLU A 15 -10.40 10.11 -6.18
CA GLU A 15 -10.91 11.18 -5.31
C GLU A 15 -11.66 10.68 -4.06
N ASN A 16 -12.21 9.44 -4.10
CA ASN A 16 -12.93 8.86 -2.97
C ASN A 16 -12.00 8.53 -1.80
N TYR A 17 -10.71 8.33 -2.08
CA TYR A 17 -9.70 8.00 -1.08
C TYR A 17 -8.77 9.15 -0.70
N ASN A 18 -9.04 10.37 -1.16
CA ASN A 18 -8.22 11.55 -0.88
C ASN A 18 -8.02 11.79 0.63
N PHE A 19 -9.09 11.74 1.41
CA PHE A 19 -9.01 11.98 2.85
C PHE A 19 -8.26 10.87 3.58
N GLN A 20 -8.50 9.62 3.22
CA GLN A 20 -7.83 8.46 3.79
C GLN A 20 -6.33 8.48 3.50
N CYS A 21 -5.95 8.80 2.26
CA CYS A 21 -4.56 8.98 1.86
C CYS A 21 -3.89 10.10 2.68
N TYR A 22 -4.54 11.26 2.84
CA TYR A 22 -4.05 12.34 3.69
C TYR A 22 -3.77 11.86 5.13
N ILE A 23 -4.71 11.14 5.76
CA ILE A 23 -4.55 10.60 7.12
C ILE A 23 -3.45 9.54 7.16
N SER A 24 -3.34 8.70 6.13
CA SER A 24 -2.27 7.71 6.01
C SER A 24 -0.90 8.40 5.96
N ILE A 25 -0.71 9.41 5.11
CA ILE A 25 0.52 10.20 5.02
C ILE A 25 0.84 10.86 6.37
N CYS A 26 -0.14 11.47 7.04
CA CYS A 26 0.07 12.05 8.37
C CYS A 26 0.55 11.01 9.38
N SER A 27 0.04 9.77 9.31
CA SER A 27 0.50 8.69 10.18
C SER A 27 1.94 8.27 9.89
N LEU A 28 2.35 8.25 8.60
CA LEU A 28 3.75 8.00 8.22
C LEU A 28 4.68 9.06 8.81
N LEU A 29 4.34 10.33 8.67
CA LEU A 29 5.13 11.45 9.20
C LEU A 29 5.25 11.44 10.73
N LYS A 30 4.24 10.94 11.41
CA LYS A 30 4.25 10.79 12.88
C LYS A 30 5.25 9.74 13.36
N TYR A 31 5.37 8.63 12.66
CA TYR A 31 6.09 7.45 13.12
C TYR A 31 7.41 7.18 12.37
N SER A 32 7.76 7.97 11.37
CA SER A 32 9.06 7.91 10.71
C SER A 32 10.09 8.80 11.41
N SER A 33 11.29 8.28 11.60
CA SER A 33 12.47 9.08 11.96
C SER A 33 13.31 9.47 10.73
N ASN A 34 13.00 8.93 9.55
CA ASN A 34 13.64 9.27 8.29
C ASN A 34 12.81 10.30 7.52
N GLU A 35 13.48 11.00 6.59
CA GLU A 35 12.80 11.78 5.57
C GLU A 35 11.94 10.86 4.69
N ILE A 36 10.80 11.40 4.25
CA ILE A 36 9.83 10.69 3.41
C ILE A 36 9.55 11.56 2.19
N THR A 37 9.65 10.95 1.01
CA THR A 37 9.05 11.46 -0.22
C THR A 37 7.81 10.64 -0.54
N VAL A 38 6.70 11.29 -0.82
CA VAL A 38 5.44 10.64 -1.17
C VAL A 38 5.16 10.86 -2.65
N HIS A 39 4.88 9.79 -3.34
CA HIS A 39 4.42 9.76 -4.73
C HIS A 39 2.95 9.36 -4.75
N ILE A 40 2.13 10.09 -5.50
CA ILE A 40 0.70 9.80 -5.63
C ILE A 40 0.35 9.75 -7.12
N ILE A 41 -0.04 8.58 -7.61
CA ILE A 41 -0.63 8.43 -8.95
C ILE A 41 -2.14 8.52 -8.78
N HIS A 42 -2.76 9.53 -9.39
CA HIS A 42 -4.13 9.93 -9.13
C HIS A 42 -4.94 10.09 -10.41
N GLN A 43 -6.20 9.65 -10.41
CA GLN A 43 -7.10 9.84 -11.54
C GLN A 43 -7.45 11.32 -11.79
N ASN A 44 -7.69 12.07 -10.72
CA ASN A 44 -8.04 13.51 -10.74
C ASN A 44 -7.19 14.27 -9.72
N PRO A 45 -5.92 14.61 -10.06
CA PRO A 45 -4.97 15.22 -9.10
C PRO A 45 -5.49 16.51 -8.46
N ASP A 46 -6.24 17.33 -9.19
CA ASP A 46 -6.76 18.61 -8.70
C ASP A 46 -7.65 18.44 -7.47
N SER A 47 -8.34 17.31 -7.38
CA SER A 47 -9.18 16.98 -6.22
C SER A 47 -8.39 16.83 -4.91
N PHE A 48 -7.07 16.59 -5.00
CA PHE A 48 -6.19 16.41 -3.85
C PHE A 48 -5.56 17.73 -3.34
N ASN A 49 -5.69 18.86 -4.08
CA ASN A 49 -5.00 20.13 -3.79
C ASN A 49 -5.22 20.64 -2.36
N LYS A 50 -6.44 20.55 -1.82
CA LYS A 50 -6.74 20.96 -0.43
C LYS A 50 -5.95 20.19 0.64
N TYR A 51 -5.53 18.96 0.31
CA TYR A 51 -4.71 18.12 1.19
C TYR A 51 -3.23 18.41 1.00
N LEU A 52 -2.78 18.75 -0.22
CA LEU A 52 -1.42 19.23 -0.47
C LEU A 52 -1.10 20.47 0.35
N GLU A 53 -2.01 21.44 0.42
CA GLU A 53 -1.85 22.64 1.25
C GLU A 53 -1.60 22.28 2.72
N LYS A 54 -2.38 21.35 3.27
CA LYS A 54 -2.22 20.87 4.64
C LYS A 54 -0.90 20.09 4.86
N LEU A 55 -0.44 19.35 3.85
CA LEU A 55 0.79 18.56 3.92
C LEU A 55 2.04 19.42 3.74
N ASN A 56 2.00 20.47 2.92
CA ASN A 56 3.10 21.40 2.71
C ASN A 56 3.55 22.07 4.03
N ILE A 57 2.62 22.35 4.94
CA ILE A 57 2.90 22.87 6.28
C ILE A 57 3.75 21.88 7.11
N ARG A 58 3.69 20.58 6.78
CA ARG A 58 4.40 19.51 7.47
C ARG A 58 5.79 19.21 6.90
N ASN A 59 6.22 19.97 5.90
CA ASN A 59 7.54 19.86 5.26
C ASN A 59 7.85 18.47 4.69
N VAL A 60 6.87 17.87 4.02
CA VAL A 60 6.99 16.59 3.30
C VAL A 60 7.03 16.85 1.80
N GLU A 61 7.91 16.17 1.08
CA GLU A 61 7.95 16.21 -0.38
C GLU A 61 6.83 15.34 -0.96
N ILE A 62 5.92 15.95 -1.73
CA ILE A 62 4.80 15.26 -2.40
C ILE A 62 4.93 15.44 -3.90
N ASN A 63 5.01 14.34 -4.62
CA ASN A 63 4.98 14.27 -6.08
C ASN A 63 3.64 13.70 -6.53
N LEU A 64 2.82 14.52 -7.15
CA LEU A 64 1.47 14.16 -7.60
C LEU A 64 1.47 13.98 -9.12
N TYR A 65 1.02 12.81 -9.59
CA TYR A 65 0.98 12.44 -11.00
C TYR A 65 -0.44 12.18 -11.46
N HIS A 66 -0.78 12.67 -12.66
CA HIS A 66 -2.05 12.35 -13.29
C HIS A 66 -1.92 11.02 -14.05
N PHE A 67 -2.82 10.06 -13.76
CA PHE A 67 -2.87 8.80 -14.50
C PHE A 67 -3.52 9.02 -15.87
N GLU A 68 -2.77 8.78 -16.95
CA GLU A 68 -3.20 9.09 -18.33
C GLU A 68 -3.19 7.89 -19.28
N GLU A 69 -3.00 6.66 -18.77
CA GLU A 69 -2.96 5.47 -19.61
C GLU A 69 -4.34 5.18 -20.26
N LYS A 70 -4.39 5.19 -21.59
CA LYS A 70 -5.65 5.08 -22.35
C LYS A 70 -5.96 3.69 -22.89
N ASP A 71 -4.93 2.86 -23.11
CA ASP A 71 -5.05 1.54 -23.75
C ASP A 71 -5.08 0.40 -22.72
N THR A 72 -5.77 0.63 -21.60
CA THR A 72 -5.86 -0.34 -20.53
C THR A 72 -7.23 -1.01 -20.52
N ASN A 73 -7.27 -2.28 -20.87
CA ASN A 73 -8.45 -3.11 -20.65
C ASN A 73 -8.47 -3.54 -19.18
N PHE A 74 -8.89 -2.62 -18.29
CA PHE A 74 -9.11 -3.01 -16.90
C PHE A 74 -10.23 -4.04 -16.85
N VAL A 75 -9.94 -5.21 -16.31
CA VAL A 75 -10.94 -6.25 -16.08
C VAL A 75 -12.05 -5.65 -15.21
N SER A 76 -13.28 -5.84 -15.65
CA SER A 76 -14.50 -5.28 -15.06
C SER A 76 -14.47 -5.25 -13.54
N LEU A 77 -14.42 -4.05 -12.98
CA LEU A 77 -14.41 -3.80 -11.55
C LEU A 77 -15.82 -3.99 -10.97
N ARG A 78 -15.91 -4.56 -9.78
CA ARG A 78 -17.17 -4.65 -9.04
C ARG A 78 -17.36 -3.38 -8.21
N ASP A 79 -18.60 -3.01 -7.93
CA ASP A 79 -19.16 -1.76 -7.40
C ASP A 79 -18.40 -0.98 -6.30
N HIS A 80 -17.28 -1.47 -5.75
CA HIS A 80 -16.57 -0.83 -4.64
C HIS A 80 -15.06 -0.76 -4.82
N ILE A 81 -14.55 -1.13 -6.00
CA ILE A 81 -13.12 -1.09 -6.33
C ILE A 81 -12.88 -0.14 -7.48
N SER A 82 -11.98 0.78 -7.25
CA SER A 82 -11.56 1.78 -8.22
C SER A 82 -10.50 1.22 -9.18
N GLU A 83 -10.46 1.76 -10.39
CA GLU A 83 -9.38 1.51 -11.36
C GLU A 83 -8.00 1.87 -10.81
N ALA A 84 -7.93 2.74 -9.81
CA ALA A 84 -6.69 3.13 -9.16
C ALA A 84 -5.86 1.96 -8.61
N THR A 85 -6.51 0.81 -8.33
CA THR A 85 -5.81 -0.41 -7.93
C THR A 85 -4.82 -0.89 -9.01
N TYR A 86 -5.08 -0.63 -10.29
CA TYR A 86 -4.18 -1.02 -11.39
C TYR A 86 -3.06 -0.02 -11.66
N TYR A 87 -3.11 1.22 -11.14
CA TYR A 87 -2.10 2.24 -11.44
C TYR A 87 -0.70 1.84 -10.97
N ARG A 88 -0.60 1.01 -9.92
CA ARG A 88 0.68 0.47 -9.42
C ARG A 88 1.45 -0.36 -10.45
N LEU A 89 0.78 -0.89 -11.48
CA LEU A 89 1.41 -1.65 -12.54
C LEU A 89 2.24 -0.75 -13.48
N TYR A 90 1.94 0.55 -13.50
CA TYR A 90 2.51 1.53 -14.43
C TYR A 90 3.54 2.45 -13.78
N ILE A 91 4.05 2.11 -12.60
CA ILE A 91 4.94 2.98 -11.80
C ILE A 91 6.16 3.50 -12.58
N GLN A 92 6.71 2.72 -13.49
CA GLN A 92 7.87 3.07 -14.30
C GLN A 92 7.58 4.24 -15.26
N LYS A 93 6.33 4.50 -15.61
CA LYS A 93 5.94 5.61 -16.48
C LYS A 93 5.87 6.95 -15.75
N TYR A 94 5.76 6.92 -14.42
CA TYR A 94 5.54 8.10 -13.59
C TYR A 94 6.74 8.44 -12.70
N LEU A 95 7.43 7.44 -12.17
CA LEU A 95 8.45 7.64 -11.16
C LEU A 95 9.85 7.79 -11.78
N ASN A 96 10.69 8.59 -11.11
CA ASN A 96 12.06 8.79 -11.56
C ASN A 96 12.88 7.49 -11.45
N ASN A 97 13.56 7.13 -12.53
CA ASN A 97 14.37 5.91 -12.62
C ASN A 97 15.58 5.88 -11.65
N SER A 98 15.94 7.01 -11.01
CA SER A 98 17.00 7.04 -9.99
C SER A 98 16.54 6.53 -8.60
N ILE A 99 15.25 6.35 -8.37
CA ILE A 99 14.71 5.79 -7.13
C ILE A 99 15.19 4.35 -7.01
N LYS A 100 15.70 3.97 -5.83
CA LYS A 100 16.19 2.62 -5.57
C LYS A 100 15.10 1.67 -5.13
N ASN A 101 14.34 2.09 -4.13
CA ASN A 101 13.26 1.30 -3.54
C ASN A 101 11.99 2.14 -3.46
N ILE A 102 10.85 1.48 -3.63
CA ILE A 102 9.52 2.06 -3.45
C ILE A 102 8.79 1.25 -2.39
N ILE A 103 8.07 1.92 -1.52
CA ILE A 103 7.12 1.34 -0.58
C ILE A 103 5.73 1.68 -1.09
N TYR A 104 5.11 0.74 -1.84
CA TYR A 104 3.71 0.89 -2.20
C TYR A 104 2.82 0.64 -0.99
N ILE A 105 1.83 1.48 -0.80
CA ILE A 105 0.91 1.40 0.34
C ILE A 105 -0.50 1.83 -0.07
N ASP A 106 -1.51 1.02 0.26
CA ASP A 106 -2.92 1.37 0.06
C ASP A 106 -3.36 2.47 1.03
N ALA A 107 -4.32 3.31 0.62
CA ALA A 107 -4.80 4.45 1.43
C ALA A 107 -5.59 4.04 2.69
N ASP A 108 -5.90 2.76 2.86
CA ASP A 108 -6.52 2.18 4.05
C ASP A 108 -5.52 1.52 5.00
N ILE A 109 -4.23 1.80 4.79
CA ILE A 109 -3.12 1.40 5.67
C ILE A 109 -2.60 2.63 6.43
N PHE A 110 -2.43 2.47 7.74
CA PHE A 110 -1.99 3.54 8.63
C PHE A 110 -0.81 3.09 9.49
N ALA A 111 0.23 3.92 9.58
CA ALA A 111 1.30 3.69 10.55
C ALA A 111 0.75 3.80 11.98
N ASN A 112 1.20 2.91 12.86
CA ASN A 112 0.73 2.79 14.23
C ASN A 112 1.86 2.77 15.26
N ASN A 113 3.08 2.44 14.84
CA ASN A 113 4.28 2.46 15.64
C ASN A 113 5.50 2.94 14.84
N PRO A 114 6.60 3.36 15.49
CA PRO A 114 7.86 3.66 14.82
C PRO A 114 8.31 2.49 13.95
N PHE A 115 8.44 2.72 12.65
CA PHE A 115 8.67 1.66 11.66
C PHE A 115 10.01 1.77 10.94
N THR A 116 10.78 2.82 11.16
CA THR A 116 12.00 3.12 10.40
C THR A 116 12.97 1.94 10.37
N ASP A 117 13.34 1.40 11.54
CA ASP A 117 14.37 0.37 11.65
C ASP A 117 13.96 -0.95 11.00
N ILE A 118 12.71 -1.38 11.25
CA ILE A 118 12.20 -2.62 10.65
C ILE A 118 12.04 -2.48 9.14
N LEU A 119 11.59 -1.33 8.65
CA LEU A 119 11.44 -1.08 7.23
C LEU A 119 12.79 -1.03 6.52
N GLN A 120 13.79 -0.33 7.08
CA GLN A 120 15.16 -0.31 6.55
C GLN A 120 15.76 -1.72 6.49
N SER A 121 15.65 -2.49 7.58
CA SER A 121 16.20 -3.85 7.61
C SER A 121 15.51 -4.77 6.60
N THR A 122 14.21 -4.63 6.40
CA THR A 122 13.46 -5.43 5.43
C THR A 122 13.80 -5.04 3.99
N LEU A 123 13.96 -3.74 3.68
CA LEU A 123 14.44 -3.28 2.37
C LEU A 123 15.87 -3.78 2.09
N PHE A 124 16.74 -3.78 3.09
CA PHE A 124 18.07 -4.34 2.96
C PHE A 124 18.02 -5.84 2.64
N GLN A 125 17.16 -6.62 3.30
CA GLN A 125 16.94 -8.04 3.00
C GLN A 125 16.41 -8.23 1.58
N LEU A 126 15.42 -7.43 1.14
CA LEU A 126 14.87 -7.47 -0.21
C LEU A 126 15.95 -7.28 -1.26
N ASN A 127 16.76 -6.22 -1.14
CA ASN A 127 17.82 -5.91 -2.11
C ASN A 127 18.89 -7.03 -2.21
N ARG A 128 19.00 -7.90 -1.21
CA ARG A 128 19.93 -9.04 -1.18
C ARG A 128 19.29 -10.39 -1.54
N SER A 129 17.98 -10.51 -1.45
CA SER A 129 17.27 -11.78 -1.64
C SER A 129 17.22 -12.25 -3.10
N GLY A 130 17.40 -11.35 -4.05
CA GLY A 130 17.14 -11.63 -5.46
C GLY A 130 15.68 -11.40 -5.89
N ASN A 131 14.76 -11.24 -4.95
CA ASN A 131 13.37 -10.93 -5.24
C ASN A 131 13.18 -9.46 -5.64
N ILE A 132 12.17 -9.19 -6.45
CA ILE A 132 11.81 -7.82 -6.86
C ILE A 132 10.87 -7.19 -5.86
N ILE A 133 9.99 -8.00 -5.25
CA ILE A 133 9.02 -7.53 -4.28
C ILE A 133 9.19 -8.23 -2.93
N GLY A 134 8.86 -7.51 -1.87
CA GLY A 134 8.58 -8.03 -0.53
C GLY A 134 7.13 -7.78 -0.19
N ALA A 135 6.42 -8.79 0.26
CA ALA A 135 4.99 -8.74 0.58
C ALA A 135 4.63 -9.72 1.68
N PHE A 136 3.49 -9.52 2.34
CA PHE A 136 3.02 -10.41 3.39
C PHE A 136 2.22 -11.59 2.81
N ASP A 137 2.71 -12.82 3.07
CA ASP A 137 2.01 -14.06 2.70
C ASP A 137 0.80 -14.29 3.63
N ILE A 138 -0.40 -14.28 3.05
CA ILE A 138 -1.65 -14.42 3.79
C ILE A 138 -2.19 -15.85 3.89
N VAL A 139 -1.55 -16.83 3.26
CA VAL A 139 -2.03 -18.23 3.21
C VAL A 139 -2.14 -18.82 4.60
N ASN A 140 -1.15 -18.57 5.44
CA ASN A 140 -1.13 -19.10 6.80
C ASN A 140 -1.90 -18.24 7.82
N TYR A 141 -2.24 -17.01 7.45
CA TYR A 141 -2.85 -16.05 8.35
C TYR A 141 -4.39 -16.15 8.41
N ASN A 142 -5.01 -16.39 7.28
CA ASN A 142 -6.48 -16.40 7.16
C ASN A 142 -6.94 -17.73 6.58
N LYS A 143 -7.19 -18.77 7.20
CA LYS A 143 -7.89 -20.01 6.75
C LYS A 143 -8.35 -20.05 5.27
N PHE A 144 -7.68 -19.28 4.40
CA PHE A 144 -7.89 -19.28 2.97
C PHE A 144 -7.38 -20.61 2.40
N THR A 145 -8.18 -21.21 1.56
CA THR A 145 -7.90 -22.48 0.89
C THR A 145 -6.88 -22.36 -0.26
N TYR A 146 -5.99 -21.36 -0.21
CA TYR A 146 -4.89 -21.30 -1.18
C TYR A 146 -3.87 -22.40 -0.88
N LYS A 147 -3.57 -23.19 -1.88
CA LYS A 147 -2.59 -24.30 -1.79
C LYS A 147 -1.15 -23.84 -2.03
N LYS A 148 -0.94 -22.57 -2.36
CA LYS A 148 0.36 -21.97 -2.72
C LYS A 148 0.51 -20.64 -1.99
N PRO A 149 1.73 -20.14 -1.78
CA PRO A 149 1.95 -18.81 -1.27
C PRO A 149 1.13 -17.78 -2.06
N TYR A 150 0.46 -16.90 -1.33
CA TYR A 150 -0.37 -15.84 -1.89
C TYR A 150 -0.27 -14.61 -1.00
N PHE A 151 0.26 -13.51 -1.54
CA PHE A 151 0.49 -12.30 -0.77
C PHE A 151 -0.63 -11.28 -0.92
N ASN A 152 -0.79 -10.46 0.11
CA ASN A 152 -1.61 -9.25 0.05
C ASN A 152 -0.83 -8.14 -0.63
N ALA A 153 -1.45 -7.47 -1.62
CA ALA A 153 -0.83 -6.42 -2.43
C ALA A 153 -0.99 -5.00 -1.85
N GLY A 154 -1.64 -4.82 -0.71
CA GLY A 154 -1.86 -3.49 -0.12
C GLY A 154 -0.60 -2.82 0.40
N LEU A 155 0.41 -3.60 0.83
CA LEU A 155 1.74 -3.10 1.14
C LEU A 155 2.78 -3.93 0.42
N LEU A 156 3.57 -3.29 -0.46
CA LEU A 156 4.64 -3.91 -1.23
C LEU A 156 5.94 -3.12 -1.03
N LEU A 157 7.00 -3.82 -0.70
CA LEU A 157 8.36 -3.30 -0.81
C LEU A 157 8.88 -3.66 -2.19
N ILE A 158 9.34 -2.70 -2.97
CA ILE A 158 9.72 -2.89 -4.38
C ILE A 158 11.19 -2.52 -4.56
N ASP A 159 12.02 -3.45 -5.02
CA ASP A 159 13.33 -3.16 -5.61
C ASP A 159 13.07 -2.54 -6.99
N TYR A 160 12.98 -1.20 -7.03
CA TYR A 160 12.55 -0.50 -8.23
C TYR A 160 13.58 -0.56 -9.36
N GLN A 161 14.87 -0.70 -9.03
CA GLN A 161 15.89 -0.87 -10.05
C GLN A 161 15.73 -2.21 -10.79
N ARG A 162 15.36 -3.28 -10.09
CA ARG A 162 15.05 -4.56 -10.72
C ARG A 162 13.74 -4.52 -11.47
N TRP A 163 12.71 -3.83 -10.94
CA TRP A 163 11.45 -3.61 -11.66
C TRP A 163 11.69 -3.01 -13.04
N ILE A 164 12.55 -1.98 -13.10
CA ILE A 164 12.94 -1.32 -14.36
C ILE A 164 13.75 -2.27 -15.25
N SER A 165 14.80 -2.90 -14.71
CA SER A 165 15.72 -3.74 -15.51
C SER A 165 15.04 -4.97 -16.10
N GLU A 166 13.95 -5.44 -15.48
CA GLU A 166 13.15 -6.56 -15.98
C GLU A 166 11.94 -6.13 -16.81
N ASP A 167 11.77 -4.82 -17.04
CA ASP A 167 10.65 -4.26 -17.81
C ASP A 167 9.29 -4.74 -17.31
N LEU A 168 9.11 -4.73 -15.97
CA LEU A 168 7.93 -5.32 -15.35
C LEU A 168 6.63 -4.58 -15.69
N THR A 169 6.69 -3.29 -15.90
CA THR A 169 5.50 -2.51 -16.28
C THR A 169 4.90 -3.05 -17.58
N GLU A 170 5.70 -3.27 -18.62
CA GLU A 170 5.20 -3.80 -19.90
C GLU A 170 4.81 -5.27 -19.82
N LYS A 171 5.54 -6.08 -19.05
CA LYS A 171 5.17 -7.48 -18.81
C LYS A 171 3.80 -7.60 -18.12
N LEU A 172 3.56 -6.79 -17.07
CA LEU A 172 2.30 -6.78 -16.31
C LEU A 172 1.16 -6.20 -17.15
N HIS A 173 1.42 -5.15 -17.93
CA HIS A 173 0.45 -4.59 -18.89
C HIS A 173 0.02 -5.64 -19.92
N THR A 174 0.98 -6.32 -20.55
CA THR A 174 0.70 -7.40 -21.51
C THR A 174 -0.10 -8.53 -20.87
N LYS A 175 0.25 -8.90 -19.64
CA LYS A 175 -0.47 -9.93 -18.90
C LYS A 175 -1.89 -9.51 -18.57
N LEU A 176 -2.11 -8.28 -18.10
CA LEU A 176 -3.43 -7.73 -17.80
C LEU A 176 -4.35 -7.78 -19.02
N ASN A 177 -3.85 -7.39 -20.20
CA ASN A 177 -4.62 -7.40 -21.44
C ASN A 177 -5.03 -8.81 -21.93
N ASN A 178 -4.35 -9.85 -21.44
CA ASN A 178 -4.63 -11.25 -21.77
C ASN A 178 -5.44 -11.99 -20.69
N GLU A 179 -5.62 -11.36 -19.50
CA GLU A 179 -6.41 -11.97 -18.41
C GLU A 179 -7.91 -11.67 -18.62
N THR A 180 -8.73 -12.68 -18.39
CA THR A 180 -10.19 -12.57 -18.52
C THR A 180 -10.91 -12.62 -17.17
N GLU A 181 -10.30 -13.22 -16.16
CA GLU A 181 -10.89 -13.42 -14.84
C GLU A 181 -9.87 -13.18 -13.74
N LEU A 182 -10.04 -12.07 -13.01
CA LEU A 182 -9.27 -11.73 -11.80
C LEU A 182 -10.25 -11.50 -10.65
N LYS A 183 -10.27 -12.40 -9.68
CA LYS A 183 -11.19 -12.32 -8.53
C LYS A 183 -10.81 -11.16 -7.59
N TYR A 184 -9.52 -10.96 -7.42
CA TYR A 184 -8.91 -9.90 -6.60
C TYR A 184 -8.03 -8.98 -7.45
N TRP A 185 -8.46 -8.70 -8.68
CA TRP A 185 -7.94 -7.68 -9.61
C TRP A 185 -6.40 -7.72 -9.76
N ASP A 186 -5.75 -6.60 -9.47
CA ASP A 186 -4.30 -6.46 -9.54
C ASP A 186 -3.55 -7.36 -8.57
N GLN A 187 -4.13 -7.69 -7.40
CA GLN A 187 -3.54 -8.63 -6.46
C GLN A 187 -3.39 -10.03 -7.08
N ASP A 188 -4.43 -10.51 -7.77
CA ASP A 188 -4.34 -11.81 -8.48
C ASP A 188 -3.32 -11.74 -9.61
N LEU A 189 -3.29 -10.64 -10.38
CA LEU A 189 -2.35 -10.44 -11.47
C LEU A 189 -0.90 -10.50 -10.96
N LEU A 190 -0.61 -9.79 -9.86
CA LEU A 190 0.73 -9.79 -9.23
C LEU A 190 1.09 -11.17 -8.68
N ASN A 191 0.17 -11.83 -7.97
CA ASN A 191 0.39 -13.20 -7.47
C ASN A 191 0.58 -14.21 -8.60
N ASN A 192 -0.17 -14.07 -9.71
CA ASN A 192 0.00 -14.90 -10.91
C ASN A 192 1.34 -14.62 -11.63
N HIS A 193 1.90 -13.42 -11.48
CA HIS A 193 3.18 -13.06 -12.09
C HIS A 193 4.36 -13.54 -11.24
N PHE A 194 4.37 -13.20 -9.95
CA PHE A 194 5.50 -13.48 -9.07
C PHE A 194 5.48 -14.89 -8.51
N GLY A 195 4.30 -15.50 -8.33
CA GLY A 195 4.17 -16.84 -7.73
C GLY A 195 4.80 -16.89 -6.35
N GLU A 196 5.82 -17.74 -6.17
CA GLU A 196 6.59 -17.89 -4.93
C GLU A 196 7.82 -16.96 -4.87
N ASN A 197 8.09 -16.18 -5.93
CA ASN A 197 9.28 -15.32 -6.05
C ASN A 197 9.05 -13.94 -5.40
N PHE A 198 8.81 -13.93 -4.09
CA PHE A 198 8.75 -12.71 -3.29
C PHE A 198 9.40 -12.93 -1.92
N LEU A 199 9.89 -11.85 -1.31
CA LEU A 199 10.34 -11.87 0.08
C LEU A 199 9.11 -11.82 0.98
N ASN A 200 8.87 -12.88 1.77
CA ASN A 200 7.82 -12.81 2.79
C ASN A 200 8.25 -11.89 3.91
N ILE A 201 7.50 -10.79 4.12
CA ILE A 201 7.77 -9.79 5.15
C ILE A 201 7.05 -10.12 6.46
N ASN A 202 7.50 -9.49 7.55
CA ASN A 202 6.88 -9.64 8.86
C ASN A 202 5.40 -9.19 8.83
N GLU A 203 4.50 -10.01 9.42
CA GLU A 203 3.05 -9.75 9.49
C GLU A 203 2.72 -8.39 10.13
N PHE A 204 3.53 -7.89 11.05
CA PHE A 204 3.30 -6.59 11.69
C PHE A 204 3.62 -5.38 10.80
N LEU A 205 4.29 -5.59 9.65
CA LEU A 205 4.43 -4.57 8.61
C LEU A 205 3.16 -4.43 7.75
N ASN A 206 2.30 -5.44 7.71
CA ASN A 206 0.99 -5.37 7.02
C ASN A 206 -0.06 -6.08 7.87
N PHE A 207 -0.34 -5.51 9.04
CA PHE A 207 -1.19 -6.14 10.05
C PHE A 207 -2.67 -5.97 9.68
N HIS A 208 -3.31 -7.05 9.28
CA HIS A 208 -4.68 -7.05 8.82
C HIS A 208 -5.70 -6.90 9.94
N ILE A 209 -6.61 -5.96 9.79
CA ILE A 209 -7.83 -5.83 10.59
C ILE A 209 -9.04 -5.95 9.65
N SER A 210 -9.77 -7.05 9.76
CA SER A 210 -11.11 -7.16 9.17
C SER A 210 -12.15 -6.72 10.18
N LEU A 211 -12.94 -5.72 9.84
CA LEU A 211 -14.05 -5.27 10.69
C LEU A 211 -15.28 -6.19 10.58
N GLU A 212 -15.32 -7.03 9.55
CA GLU A 212 -16.39 -8.01 9.31
C GLU A 212 -16.17 -9.30 10.12
N ASP A 213 -14.94 -9.57 10.56
CA ASP A 213 -14.58 -10.79 11.26
C ASP A 213 -14.98 -10.73 12.74
N LYS A 214 -16.04 -11.45 13.06
CA LYS A 214 -16.58 -11.57 14.42
C LYS A 214 -15.74 -12.49 15.34
N VAL A 215 -14.82 -13.27 14.76
CA VAL A 215 -14.10 -14.35 15.44
C VAL A 215 -12.79 -13.87 16.07
N ILE A 216 -12.09 -12.95 15.42
CA ILE A 216 -10.78 -12.48 15.90
C ILE A 216 -10.97 -11.32 16.88
N LYS A 217 -11.08 -11.63 18.15
CA LYS A 217 -11.04 -10.65 19.26
C LYS A 217 -9.58 -10.26 19.55
N LEU A 218 -8.91 -9.61 18.60
CA LEU A 218 -7.61 -9.01 18.88
C LEU A 218 -7.75 -7.97 19.99
N SER A 219 -6.92 -8.05 21.02
CA SER A 219 -6.92 -7.03 22.06
C SER A 219 -6.36 -5.72 21.48
N LYS A 220 -6.95 -4.58 21.89
CA LYS A 220 -6.43 -3.26 21.50
C LYS A 220 -4.95 -3.11 21.84
N ASN A 221 -4.53 -3.64 22.97
CA ASN A 221 -3.13 -3.60 23.42
C ASN A 221 -2.22 -4.40 22.50
N HIS A 222 -2.66 -5.56 22.01
CA HIS A 222 -1.87 -6.35 21.07
C HIS A 222 -1.61 -5.57 19.78
N ILE A 223 -2.64 -4.96 19.19
CA ILE A 223 -2.51 -4.15 17.97
C ILE A 223 -1.59 -2.96 18.24
N LYS A 224 -1.84 -2.21 19.33
CA LYS A 224 -1.05 -1.01 19.67
C LYS A 224 0.44 -1.30 19.87
N ASN A 225 0.78 -2.45 20.45
CA ASN A 225 2.16 -2.74 20.83
C ASN A 225 2.96 -3.45 19.73
N ASN A 226 2.31 -4.06 18.74
CA ASN A 226 3.01 -4.92 17.77
C ASN A 226 2.89 -4.43 16.33
N ALA A 227 1.72 -3.95 15.88
CA ALA A 227 1.53 -3.56 14.49
C ALA A 227 2.31 -2.28 14.16
N PHE A 228 3.21 -2.34 13.19
CA PHE A 228 3.85 -1.15 12.63
C PHE A 228 2.90 -0.42 11.69
N PHE A 229 2.26 -1.17 10.80
CA PHE A 229 1.18 -0.67 9.96
C PHE A 229 -0.08 -1.51 10.17
N VAL A 230 -1.21 -0.83 10.25
CA VAL A 230 -2.54 -1.44 10.35
C VAL A 230 -3.25 -1.29 9.02
N HIS A 231 -3.67 -2.40 8.44
CA HIS A 231 -4.39 -2.47 7.19
C HIS A 231 -5.85 -2.87 7.44
N TYR A 232 -6.78 -1.98 7.15
CA TYR A 232 -8.22 -2.27 7.24
C TYR A 232 -8.70 -3.01 5.98
N VAL A 233 -8.52 -4.34 5.98
CA VAL A 233 -8.92 -5.20 4.85
C VAL A 233 -10.44 -5.45 4.81
N GLY A 234 -10.95 -5.80 3.62
CA GLY A 234 -12.36 -6.12 3.41
C GLY A 234 -13.21 -4.91 3.05
N LYS A 235 -14.52 -5.12 2.93
CA LYS A 235 -15.46 -4.10 2.43
C LYS A 235 -15.80 -3.05 3.47
N THR A 236 -15.97 -3.46 4.73
CA THR A 236 -16.33 -2.55 5.82
C THR A 236 -15.11 -1.78 6.28
N LYS A 237 -15.13 -0.47 6.12
CA LYS A 237 -14.03 0.40 6.51
C LYS A 237 -14.34 1.20 7.79
N PRO A 238 -13.31 1.66 8.53
CA PRO A 238 -13.52 2.39 9.79
C PRO A 238 -14.18 3.76 9.61
N TRP A 239 -14.31 4.25 8.40
CA TRP A 239 -15.01 5.49 8.03
C TRP A 239 -16.44 5.27 7.53
N ASP A 240 -16.86 4.03 7.29
CA ASP A 240 -18.22 3.70 6.89
C ASP A 240 -19.17 3.72 8.11
N LEU A 241 -20.45 3.99 7.87
CA LEU A 241 -21.47 3.96 8.91
C LEU A 241 -21.48 2.64 9.71
N ASN A 242 -21.28 1.52 9.02
CA ASN A 242 -21.25 0.20 9.65
C ASN A 242 -19.93 -0.11 10.36
N GLY A 243 -18.84 0.53 9.96
CA GLY A 243 -17.50 0.29 10.48
C GLY A 243 -17.10 1.23 11.62
N MET A 244 -17.57 2.49 11.59
CA MET A 244 -17.12 3.54 12.51
C MET A 244 -17.36 3.23 13.99
N PHE A 245 -18.37 2.46 14.33
CA PHE A 245 -18.68 2.08 15.71
C PHE A 245 -18.05 0.76 16.14
N LEU A 246 -17.33 0.09 15.25
CA LEU A 246 -16.72 -1.18 15.57
C LEU A 246 -15.44 -0.99 16.40
N ARG A 247 -15.22 -1.93 17.34
CA ARG A 247 -14.14 -1.85 18.32
C ARG A 247 -12.76 -1.59 17.71
N ASN A 248 -12.46 -2.22 16.58
CA ASN A 248 -11.13 -2.17 15.97
C ASN A 248 -10.91 -0.95 15.06
N SER A 249 -11.91 -0.07 14.88
CA SER A 249 -11.77 1.21 14.17
C SER A 249 -11.02 2.29 14.97
N PHE A 250 -10.64 1.99 16.21
CA PHE A 250 -10.08 2.96 17.15
C PHE A 250 -8.79 3.63 16.68
N ILE A 251 -7.93 2.93 15.91
CA ILE A 251 -6.68 3.51 15.40
C ILE A 251 -7.00 4.63 14.43
N TYR A 252 -7.87 4.37 13.45
CA TYR A 252 -8.30 5.37 12.49
C TYR A 252 -8.92 6.59 13.18
N HIS A 253 -9.80 6.38 14.17
CA HIS A 253 -10.41 7.49 14.91
C HIS A 253 -9.40 8.30 15.74
N GLN A 254 -8.38 7.65 16.29
CA GLN A 254 -7.30 8.38 16.98
C GLN A 254 -6.54 9.28 16.01
N LEU A 255 -6.19 8.79 14.81
CA LEU A 255 -5.51 9.57 13.79
C LEU A 255 -6.35 10.75 13.28
N ILE A 256 -7.65 10.52 13.01
CA ILE A 256 -8.54 11.63 12.63
C ILE A 256 -8.57 12.71 13.71
N LYS A 257 -8.74 12.32 14.97
CA LYS A 257 -8.78 13.29 16.09
C LYS A 257 -7.49 14.11 16.19
N GLU A 258 -6.37 13.55 15.77
CA GLU A 258 -5.06 14.20 15.84
C GLU A 258 -4.78 15.11 14.63
N PHE A 259 -5.26 14.73 13.43
CA PHE A 259 -4.82 15.36 12.18
C PHE A 259 -5.91 16.10 11.39
N ASN A 260 -7.18 16.02 11.80
CA ASN A 260 -8.30 16.72 11.14
C ASN A 260 -8.70 18.00 11.99
#